data_dc23b2faf2ba552e8e020047c5b21dfd
#
_entry.id   dc23b2faf2ba552e8e020047c5b21dfd
#
_cell.length_a   1.000
_cell.length_b   1.000
_cell.length_c   1.000
_cell.angle_alpha   90.00
_cell.angle_beta   90.00
_cell.angle_gamma   90.00
#
_symmetry.space_group_name_H-M   'P 1'
#
loop_
_entity.id
_entity.type
_entity.pdbx_description
1 polymer ?
#
loop_
_entity_poly.entity_id
_entity_poly.type
_entity_poly.pdbx_seq_one_letter_code
_entity_poly.pdbx_strand_id
1 'polypeptide(L)'
;MRIDAGGKQCPIPVIMAKKELEAGNQDVEIIVDGQTQIDNLTRLGDALGRPATSEPCGDKFLVKFANGETKMGAQVAEADTYAVFFNTNAIGTNDSELGGNLAKMAIFTLSESERVPSYVLFMNEGVKLPAGDEPQIIENLNTLIEKGTQVLVCGTCLNFYGIKDDLKVGTVSNMYDILGAMQEVSKVIKL
;
A
#
# COMPACT_ATOMS: atom_id res chain seq x y z
N MET A 1 15.47 -17.75 -9.30
CA MET A 1 15.84 -16.83 -8.20
C MET A 1 15.00 -17.18 -6.98
N ARG A 2 15.62 -17.29 -5.78
CA ARG A 2 14.89 -17.64 -4.56
C ARG A 2 14.84 -16.48 -3.58
N ILE A 3 13.65 -16.15 -3.08
CA ILE A 3 13.35 -15.06 -2.16
C ILE A 3 12.93 -15.69 -0.82
N ASP A 4 13.49 -15.24 0.29
CA ASP A 4 12.99 -15.61 1.62
C ASP A 4 12.07 -14.50 2.16
N ALA A 5 10.78 -14.82 2.27
CA ALA A 5 9.77 -13.97 2.86
C ALA A 5 9.19 -14.56 4.16
N GLY A 6 9.92 -15.50 4.78
CA GLY A 6 9.55 -16.04 6.09
C GLY A 6 9.47 -14.96 7.16
N GLY A 7 8.43 -15.01 7.99
CA GLY A 7 8.13 -14.00 9.02
C GLY A 7 7.56 -12.68 8.49
N LYS A 8 7.46 -12.50 7.17
CA LYS A 8 6.91 -11.26 6.58
C LYS A 8 5.39 -11.37 6.42
N GLN A 9 4.69 -10.35 6.90
CA GLN A 9 3.23 -10.28 6.74
C GLN A 9 2.83 -9.81 5.33
N CYS A 10 1.60 -10.16 4.92
CA CYS A 10 1.01 -9.56 3.72
C CYS A 10 0.97 -8.01 3.89
N PRO A 11 1.23 -7.24 2.79
CA PRO A 11 1.40 -7.68 1.40
C PRO A 11 2.88 -7.92 1.00
N ILE A 12 3.84 -7.86 1.94
CA ILE A 12 5.28 -7.88 1.62
C ILE A 12 5.71 -9.02 0.70
N PRO A 13 5.32 -10.31 0.93
CA PRO A 13 5.71 -11.38 0.04
C PRO A 13 5.22 -11.19 -1.40
N VAL A 14 4.01 -10.65 -1.56
CA VAL A 14 3.40 -10.38 -2.88
C VAL A 14 4.19 -9.30 -3.62
N ILE A 15 4.56 -8.22 -2.94
CA ILE A 15 5.34 -7.12 -3.52
C ILE A 15 6.73 -7.59 -3.92
N MET A 16 7.40 -8.39 -3.09
CA MET A 16 8.71 -8.96 -3.40
C MET A 16 8.67 -9.82 -4.66
N ALA A 17 7.69 -10.75 -4.74
CA ALA A 17 7.52 -11.59 -5.92
C ALA A 17 7.17 -10.78 -7.17
N LYS A 18 6.27 -9.79 -7.05
CA LYS A 18 5.85 -8.93 -8.15
C LYS A 18 7.02 -8.18 -8.76
N LYS A 19 7.88 -7.56 -7.98
CA LYS A 19 9.08 -6.83 -8.45
C LYS A 19 9.96 -7.72 -9.32
N GLU A 20 10.21 -8.96 -8.90
CA GLU A 20 11.07 -9.89 -9.65
C GLU A 20 10.40 -10.40 -10.93
N LEU A 21 9.10 -10.65 -10.89
CA LEU A 21 8.33 -11.09 -12.05
C LEU A 21 8.24 -9.98 -13.11
N GLU A 22 8.03 -8.74 -12.71
CA GLU A 22 7.99 -7.56 -13.60
C GLU A 22 9.35 -7.18 -14.15
N ALA A 23 10.43 -7.45 -13.41
CA ALA A 23 11.80 -7.33 -13.91
C ALA A 23 12.15 -8.38 -14.99
N GLY A 24 11.22 -9.30 -15.32
CA GLY A 24 11.41 -10.33 -16.34
C GLY A 24 12.21 -11.55 -15.87
N ASN A 25 12.50 -11.66 -14.57
CA ASN A 25 13.24 -12.76 -14.01
C ASN A 25 12.46 -14.07 -14.18
N GLN A 26 13.19 -15.10 -14.65
CA GLN A 26 12.69 -16.46 -14.75
C GLN A 26 13.00 -17.24 -13.46
N ASP A 27 12.36 -18.40 -13.28
CA ASP A 27 12.58 -19.27 -12.12
C ASP A 27 12.44 -18.51 -10.77
N VAL A 28 11.40 -17.67 -10.65
CA VAL A 28 11.11 -16.94 -9.41
C VAL A 28 10.47 -17.89 -8.42
N GLU A 29 11.10 -18.03 -7.26
CA GLU A 29 10.65 -18.84 -6.12
C GLU A 29 10.62 -17.99 -4.87
N ILE A 30 9.60 -18.17 -4.02
CA ILE A 30 9.48 -17.44 -2.75
C ILE A 30 9.06 -18.36 -1.61
N ILE A 31 9.76 -18.24 -0.47
CA ILE A 31 9.46 -18.98 0.76
C ILE A 31 8.51 -18.14 1.62
N VAL A 32 7.43 -18.78 2.10
CA VAL A 32 6.39 -18.14 2.92
C VAL A 32 5.93 -19.07 4.04
N ASP A 33 5.25 -18.49 5.06
CA ASP A 33 4.92 -19.23 6.28
C ASP A 33 3.57 -19.96 6.24
N GLY A 34 2.62 -19.57 5.37
CA GLY A 34 1.29 -20.15 5.45
C GLY A 34 0.37 -19.93 4.26
N GLN A 35 -0.84 -20.52 4.37
CA GLN A 35 -1.81 -20.62 3.28
C GLN A 35 -2.26 -19.26 2.71
N THR A 36 -2.50 -18.27 3.56
CA THR A 36 -2.92 -16.92 3.11
C THR A 36 -1.91 -16.28 2.15
N GLN A 37 -0.62 -16.47 2.41
CA GLN A 37 0.44 -15.95 1.53
C GLN A 37 0.50 -16.74 0.22
N ILE A 38 0.32 -18.07 0.28
CA ILE A 38 0.24 -18.94 -0.92
C ILE A 38 -0.91 -18.48 -1.82
N ASP A 39 -2.10 -18.29 -1.26
CA ASP A 39 -3.30 -17.88 -2.00
C ASP A 39 -3.09 -16.51 -2.69
N ASN A 40 -2.47 -15.57 -2.00
CA ASN A 40 -2.18 -14.25 -2.55
C ASN A 40 -1.12 -14.31 -3.66
N LEU A 41 -0.09 -15.13 -3.53
CA LEU A 41 0.92 -15.33 -4.56
C LEU A 41 0.37 -16.08 -5.77
N THR A 42 -0.53 -17.04 -5.57
CA THR A 42 -1.23 -17.72 -6.66
C THR A 42 -2.06 -16.74 -7.48
N ARG A 43 -2.85 -15.86 -6.81
CA ARG A 43 -3.61 -14.81 -7.50
C ARG A 43 -2.71 -13.83 -8.25
N LEU A 44 -1.56 -13.47 -7.68
CA LEU A 44 -0.55 -12.66 -8.38
C LEU A 44 -0.07 -13.35 -9.66
N GLY A 45 0.29 -14.63 -9.56
CA GLY A 45 0.75 -15.42 -10.70
C GLY A 45 -0.28 -15.49 -11.81
N ASP A 46 -1.54 -15.77 -11.47
CA ASP A 46 -2.65 -15.81 -12.43
C ASP A 46 -2.86 -14.46 -13.12
N ALA A 47 -2.83 -13.36 -12.35
CA ALA A 47 -2.98 -12.01 -12.90
C ALA A 47 -1.85 -11.62 -13.86
N LEU A 48 -0.62 -12.07 -13.59
CA LEU A 48 0.55 -11.80 -14.41
C LEU A 48 0.75 -12.81 -15.55
N GLY A 49 -0.12 -13.83 -15.67
CA GLY A 49 -0.02 -14.89 -16.67
C GLY A 49 1.15 -15.87 -16.42
N ARG A 50 1.61 -15.93 -15.17
CA ARG A 50 2.67 -16.82 -14.68
C ARG A 50 2.15 -17.64 -13.50
N PRO A 51 1.32 -18.67 -13.74
CA PRO A 51 0.68 -19.47 -12.69
C PRO A 51 1.69 -19.97 -11.65
N ALA A 52 1.28 -19.93 -10.38
CA ALA A 52 2.13 -20.35 -9.29
C ALA A 52 1.71 -21.73 -8.74
N THR A 53 2.68 -22.51 -8.30
CA THR A 53 2.50 -23.77 -7.57
C THR A 53 3.20 -23.68 -6.23
N SER A 54 2.70 -24.40 -5.23
CA SER A 54 3.31 -24.44 -3.90
C SER A 54 3.68 -25.87 -3.50
N GLU A 55 4.79 -26.01 -2.76
CA GLU A 55 5.23 -27.26 -2.18
C GLU A 55 5.74 -27.03 -0.75
N PRO A 56 5.65 -28.02 0.16
CA PRO A 56 6.25 -27.94 1.48
C PRO A 56 7.77 -27.75 1.43
N CYS A 57 8.30 -26.89 2.30
CA CYS A 57 9.73 -26.61 2.44
C CYS A 57 10.11 -26.49 3.93
N GLY A 58 10.33 -27.63 4.59
CA GLY A 58 10.51 -27.69 6.04
C GLY A 58 9.22 -27.35 6.78
N ASP A 59 9.25 -26.36 7.64
CA ASP A 59 8.12 -25.79 8.36
C ASP A 59 7.39 -24.67 7.59
N LYS A 60 7.85 -24.38 6.37
CA LYS A 60 7.34 -23.33 5.47
C LYS A 60 6.86 -23.91 4.14
N PHE A 61 6.56 -23.01 3.22
CA PHE A 61 6.14 -23.36 1.86
C PHE A 61 7.01 -22.64 0.83
N LEU A 62 7.35 -23.33 -0.23
CA LEU A 62 8.01 -22.77 -1.40
C LEU A 62 6.96 -22.57 -2.49
N VAL A 63 6.77 -21.33 -2.91
CA VAL A 63 5.90 -20.98 -4.05
C VAL A 63 6.79 -20.72 -5.26
N LYS A 64 6.48 -21.37 -6.39
CA LYS A 64 7.22 -21.30 -7.66
C LYS A 64 6.31 -20.74 -8.74
N PHE A 65 6.79 -19.73 -9.46
CA PHE A 65 6.07 -19.16 -10.59
C PHE A 65 6.51 -19.80 -11.90
N ALA A 66 5.57 -20.08 -12.78
CA ALA A 66 5.88 -20.59 -14.12
C ALA A 66 6.74 -19.58 -14.89
N ASN A 67 7.69 -20.10 -15.68
CA ASN A 67 8.48 -19.28 -16.58
C ASN A 67 7.63 -18.78 -17.75
N GLY A 68 7.94 -17.62 -18.28
CA GLY A 68 7.21 -17.02 -19.39
C GLY A 68 7.30 -15.50 -19.42
N GLU A 69 6.58 -14.91 -20.33
CA GLU A 69 6.40 -13.45 -20.37
C GLU A 69 5.39 -13.02 -19.31
N THR A 70 5.79 -12.03 -18.52
CA THR A 70 4.89 -11.41 -17.55
C THR A 70 3.94 -10.48 -18.29
N LYS A 71 2.63 -10.72 -18.16
CA LYS A 71 1.63 -9.77 -18.62
C LYS A 71 1.75 -8.52 -17.74
N MET A 72 2.39 -7.48 -18.25
CA MET A 72 2.34 -6.18 -17.58
C MET A 72 0.88 -5.75 -17.52
N GLY A 73 0.43 -5.40 -16.33
CA GLY A 73 -0.91 -4.83 -16.16
C GLY A 73 -1.12 -3.71 -17.17
N ALA A 74 -2.33 -3.63 -17.74
CA ALA A 74 -2.64 -2.67 -18.79
C ALA A 74 -1.98 -1.33 -18.50
N GLN A 75 -1.17 -0.82 -19.45
CA GLN A 75 -0.59 0.52 -19.39
C GLN A 75 -1.76 1.48 -19.16
N VAL A 76 -1.79 2.07 -17.97
CA VAL A 76 -2.81 3.04 -17.63
C VAL A 76 -2.53 4.27 -18.48
N ALA A 77 -3.50 4.70 -19.26
CA ALA A 77 -3.43 5.92 -20.06
C ALA A 77 -2.95 7.09 -19.17
N GLU A 78 -2.09 7.95 -19.73
CA GLU A 78 -1.39 9.07 -19.06
C GLU A 78 -2.28 10.10 -18.32
N ALA A 79 -3.59 9.93 -18.26
CA ALA A 79 -4.55 10.88 -17.69
C ALA A 79 -5.28 10.41 -16.44
N ASP A 80 -4.93 9.28 -15.85
CA ASP A 80 -5.74 8.70 -14.76
C ASP A 80 -5.11 8.97 -13.39
N THR A 81 -5.22 10.21 -12.94
CA THR A 81 -4.79 10.66 -11.61
C THR A 81 -5.76 10.17 -10.53
N TYR A 82 -5.27 9.90 -9.32
CA TYR A 82 -6.16 9.54 -8.21
C TYR A 82 -5.69 10.09 -6.88
N ALA A 83 -6.64 10.26 -5.97
CA ALA A 83 -6.38 10.55 -4.57
C ALA A 83 -6.82 9.40 -3.69
N VAL A 84 -6.14 9.24 -2.55
CA VAL A 84 -6.56 8.34 -1.48
C VAL A 84 -6.97 9.16 -0.27
N PHE A 85 -8.15 8.91 0.24
CA PHE A 85 -8.75 9.66 1.34
C PHE A 85 -8.95 8.77 2.57
N PHE A 86 -8.24 9.09 3.64
CA PHE A 86 -8.39 8.50 4.97
C PHE A 86 -9.22 9.41 5.86
N ASN A 87 -10.45 9.02 6.16
CA ASN A 87 -11.29 9.75 7.12
C ASN A 87 -11.32 9.10 8.51
N THR A 88 -10.69 7.94 8.67
CA THR A 88 -10.49 7.24 9.93
C THR A 88 -9.04 6.79 10.04
N ASN A 89 -8.59 6.49 11.25
CA ASN A 89 -7.26 5.91 11.48
C ASN A 89 -7.25 4.37 11.38
N ALA A 90 -8.38 3.79 11.00
CA ALA A 90 -8.57 2.35 10.83
C ALA A 90 -9.47 2.06 9.63
N ILE A 91 -9.20 1.01 8.87
CA ILE A 91 -10.05 0.56 7.77
C ILE A 91 -11.06 -0.47 8.30
N GLY A 92 -12.35 -0.20 8.08
CA GLY A 92 -13.44 -0.99 8.63
C GLY A 92 -13.95 -0.44 9.96
N THR A 93 -15.02 -1.04 10.52
CA THR A 93 -15.78 -0.47 11.63
C THR A 93 -15.80 -1.33 12.90
N ASN A 94 -15.39 -2.60 12.84
CA ASN A 94 -15.67 -3.56 13.89
C ASN A 94 -14.49 -3.91 14.80
N ASP A 95 -13.25 -3.69 14.34
CA ASP A 95 -12.05 -4.02 15.08
C ASP A 95 -10.99 -2.96 14.85
N SER A 96 -10.59 -2.26 15.89
CA SER A 96 -9.64 -1.15 15.81
C SER A 96 -8.19 -1.62 15.56
N GLU A 97 -7.80 -2.78 16.09
CA GLU A 97 -6.47 -3.34 15.89
C GLU A 97 -6.30 -3.83 14.47
N LEU A 98 -7.25 -4.64 13.98
CA LEU A 98 -7.26 -5.08 12.59
C LEU A 98 -7.35 -3.89 11.63
N GLY A 99 -8.25 -2.95 11.89
CA GLY A 99 -8.44 -1.76 11.06
C GLY A 99 -7.21 -0.87 11.00
N GLY A 100 -6.50 -0.67 12.10
CA GLY A 100 -5.24 0.07 12.16
C GLY A 100 -4.13 -0.64 11.36
N ASN A 101 -4.03 -1.96 11.48
CA ASN A 101 -3.09 -2.76 10.68
C ASN A 101 -3.41 -2.68 9.18
N LEU A 102 -4.69 -2.70 8.80
CA LEU A 102 -5.11 -2.54 7.41
C LEU A 102 -4.77 -1.15 6.86
N ALA A 103 -4.94 -0.08 7.64
CA ALA A 103 -4.55 1.27 7.24
C ALA A 103 -3.03 1.37 7.00
N LYS A 104 -2.22 0.82 7.91
CA LYS A 104 -0.76 0.73 7.76
C LYS A 104 -0.36 -0.04 6.51
N MET A 105 -0.97 -1.22 6.27
CA MET A 105 -0.72 -2.03 5.08
C MET A 105 -1.13 -1.31 3.79
N ALA A 106 -2.23 -0.56 3.80
CA ALA A 106 -2.66 0.22 2.65
C ALA A 106 -1.64 1.31 2.29
N ILE A 107 -1.16 2.09 3.26
CA ILE A 107 -0.15 3.13 3.06
C ILE A 107 1.16 2.51 2.53
N PHE A 108 1.60 1.39 3.11
CA PHE A 108 2.76 0.65 2.62
C PHE A 108 2.56 0.17 1.17
N THR A 109 1.40 -0.41 0.84
CA THR A 109 1.11 -0.88 -0.51
C THR A 109 1.11 0.27 -1.53
N LEU A 110 0.59 1.44 -1.15
CA LEU A 110 0.64 2.64 -1.98
C LEU A 110 2.08 3.10 -2.23
N SER A 111 2.94 3.11 -1.19
CA SER A 111 4.34 3.53 -1.32
C SER A 111 5.16 2.59 -2.21
N GLU A 112 4.80 1.30 -2.27
CA GLU A 112 5.45 0.31 -3.11
C GLU A 112 4.85 0.20 -4.53
N SER A 113 3.77 0.93 -4.82
CA SER A 113 3.13 0.91 -6.12
C SER A 113 3.96 1.69 -7.15
N GLU A 114 3.99 1.20 -8.39
CA GLU A 114 4.55 1.95 -9.52
C GLU A 114 3.74 3.21 -9.81
N ARG A 115 2.42 3.11 -9.62
CA ARG A 115 1.50 4.20 -9.76
C ARG A 115 1.09 4.71 -8.39
N VAL A 116 1.74 5.79 -7.96
CA VAL A 116 1.41 6.46 -6.71
C VAL A 116 0.22 7.42 -6.86
N PRO A 117 -0.56 7.68 -5.80
CA PRO A 117 -1.60 8.69 -5.84
C PRO A 117 -1.03 10.10 -6.03
N SER A 118 -1.75 10.99 -6.70
CA SER A 118 -1.41 12.42 -6.74
C SER A 118 -1.56 13.05 -5.35
N TYR A 119 -2.56 12.59 -4.59
CA TYR A 119 -2.84 13.10 -3.25
C TYR A 119 -3.13 11.94 -2.27
N VAL A 120 -2.61 12.07 -1.05
CA VAL A 120 -3.11 11.34 0.13
C VAL A 120 -3.69 12.38 1.09
N LEU A 121 -4.96 12.22 1.41
CA LEU A 121 -5.78 13.21 2.12
C LEU A 121 -6.21 12.64 3.46
N PHE A 122 -5.96 13.38 4.55
CA PHE A 122 -6.31 12.97 5.91
C PHE A 122 -7.29 13.95 6.54
N MET A 123 -8.45 13.45 6.98
CA MET A 123 -9.44 14.21 7.73
C MET A 123 -10.00 13.39 8.89
N ASN A 124 -10.73 14.05 9.78
CA ASN A 124 -11.32 13.45 10.97
C ASN A 124 -10.26 12.62 11.72
N GLU A 125 -10.54 11.39 12.14
CA GLU A 125 -9.57 10.53 12.84
C GLU A 125 -8.38 10.13 11.96
N GLY A 126 -8.51 10.16 10.65
CA GLY A 126 -7.41 9.90 9.72
C GLY A 126 -6.16 10.75 9.98
N VAL A 127 -6.31 11.97 10.52
CA VAL A 127 -5.17 12.84 10.87
C VAL A 127 -4.25 12.25 11.94
N LYS A 128 -4.72 11.26 12.71
CA LYS A 128 -3.93 10.54 13.70
C LYS A 128 -2.86 9.64 13.07
N LEU A 129 -3.00 9.26 11.79
CA LEU A 129 -2.03 8.44 11.08
C LEU A 129 -0.72 9.20 10.84
N PRO A 130 -0.71 10.40 10.20
CA PRO A 130 0.51 11.18 9.99
C PRO A 130 1.02 11.92 11.23
N ALA A 131 0.21 12.04 12.31
CA ALA A 131 0.58 12.64 13.58
C ALA A 131 0.94 11.60 14.66
N GLY A 132 0.74 10.32 14.40
CA GLY A 132 1.05 9.23 15.34
C GLY A 132 2.52 8.84 15.39
N ASP A 133 2.82 7.87 16.26
CA ASP A 133 4.19 7.39 16.51
C ASP A 133 4.55 6.09 15.75
N GLU A 134 3.73 5.66 14.78
CA GLU A 134 4.00 4.46 13.99
C GLU A 134 5.05 4.74 12.89
N PRO A 135 6.30 4.28 13.07
CA PRO A 135 7.39 4.63 12.16
C PRO A 135 7.13 4.20 10.71
N GLN A 136 6.51 3.03 10.51
CA GLN A 136 6.21 2.53 9.17
C GLN A 136 5.25 3.44 8.40
N ILE A 137 4.27 4.05 9.06
CA ILE A 137 3.35 5.00 8.42
C ILE A 137 4.13 6.22 7.97
N ILE A 138 4.95 6.78 8.85
CA ILE A 138 5.72 8.00 8.59
C ILE A 138 6.72 7.77 7.44
N GLU A 139 7.48 6.68 7.48
CA GLU A 139 8.44 6.32 6.43
C GLU A 139 7.77 6.13 5.06
N ASN A 140 6.64 5.42 5.02
CA ASN A 140 5.93 5.17 3.77
C ASN A 140 5.24 6.42 3.20
N LEU A 141 4.74 7.32 4.04
CA LEU A 141 4.22 8.61 3.60
C LEU A 141 5.34 9.52 3.06
N ASN A 142 6.52 9.51 3.67
CA ASN A 142 7.69 10.21 3.13
C ASN A 142 8.11 9.63 1.78
N THR A 143 8.12 8.30 1.62
CA THR A 143 8.40 7.64 0.33
C THR A 143 7.39 8.06 -0.74
N LEU A 144 6.11 8.20 -0.41
CA LEU A 144 5.10 8.71 -1.33
C LEU A 144 5.38 10.17 -1.72
N ILE A 145 5.77 11.02 -0.76
CA ILE A 145 6.15 12.43 -1.03
C ILE A 145 7.35 12.49 -1.97
N GLU A 146 8.38 11.69 -1.75
CA GLU A 146 9.56 11.60 -2.62
C GLU A 146 9.20 11.16 -4.05
N LYS A 147 8.15 10.35 -4.20
CA LYS A 147 7.59 9.93 -5.50
C LYS A 147 6.63 10.96 -6.13
N GLY A 148 6.43 12.12 -5.50
CA GLY A 148 5.63 13.22 -6.02
C GLY A 148 4.19 13.29 -5.51
N THR A 149 3.78 12.43 -4.55
CA THR A 149 2.47 12.50 -3.90
C THR A 149 2.40 13.72 -2.97
N GLN A 150 1.32 14.48 -3.03
CA GLN A 150 1.04 15.52 -2.03
C GLN A 150 0.23 14.93 -0.87
N VAL A 151 0.76 15.07 0.36
CA VAL A 151 0.10 14.60 1.58
C VAL A 151 -0.52 15.80 2.30
N LEU A 152 -1.86 15.89 2.30
CA LEU A 152 -2.61 16.98 2.91
C LEU A 152 -3.36 16.53 4.16
N VAL A 153 -3.15 17.25 5.27
CA VAL A 153 -3.69 16.92 6.59
C VAL A 153 -4.57 18.06 7.12
N CYS A 154 -5.82 17.75 7.43
CA CYS A 154 -6.80 18.75 7.84
C CYS A 154 -6.41 19.43 9.16
N GLY A 155 -6.09 20.73 9.11
CA GLY A 155 -5.72 21.53 10.27
C GLY A 155 -6.83 21.66 11.31
N THR A 156 -8.09 21.78 10.90
CA THR A 156 -9.24 21.79 11.81
C THR A 156 -9.32 20.50 12.62
N CYS A 157 -9.08 19.34 11.97
CA CYS A 157 -9.12 18.05 12.66
C CYS A 157 -7.94 17.88 13.62
N LEU A 158 -6.73 18.28 13.20
CA LEU A 158 -5.55 18.30 14.07
C LEU A 158 -5.78 19.16 15.33
N ASN A 159 -6.34 20.35 15.16
CA ASN A 159 -6.68 21.23 16.28
C ASN A 159 -7.75 20.62 17.20
N PHE A 160 -8.78 19.98 16.63
CA PHE A 160 -9.85 19.33 17.40
C PHE A 160 -9.31 18.23 18.30
N TYR A 161 -8.37 17.43 17.80
CA TYR A 161 -7.74 16.35 18.57
C TYR A 161 -6.56 16.83 19.43
N GLY A 162 -6.13 18.09 19.33
CA GLY A 162 -5.01 18.66 20.08
C GLY A 162 -3.64 18.09 19.69
N ILE A 163 -3.49 17.61 18.44
CA ILE A 163 -2.31 16.93 17.93
C ILE A 163 -1.62 17.66 16.77
N LYS A 164 -1.86 18.98 16.65
CA LYS A 164 -1.29 19.74 15.55
C LYS A 164 0.24 19.80 15.58
N ASP A 165 0.77 19.96 16.78
CA ASP A 165 2.23 20.04 17.00
C ASP A 165 2.91 18.65 16.91
N ASP A 166 2.13 17.58 16.93
CA ASP A 166 2.60 16.19 16.77
C ASP A 166 2.70 15.75 15.29
N LEU A 167 2.25 16.59 14.35
CA LEU A 167 2.29 16.23 12.93
C LEU A 167 3.74 15.99 12.46
N LYS A 168 4.02 14.76 12.00
CA LYS A 168 5.36 14.31 11.61
C LYS A 168 5.59 14.31 10.11
N VAL A 169 4.52 14.16 9.32
CA VAL A 169 4.60 14.06 7.86
C VAL A 169 3.38 14.66 7.19
N GLY A 170 3.59 15.28 6.02
CA GLY A 170 2.57 15.96 5.26
C GLY A 170 2.44 17.44 5.59
N THR A 171 1.52 18.11 4.91
CA THR A 171 1.28 19.54 5.01
C THR A 171 -0.07 19.81 5.66
N VAL A 172 -0.09 20.70 6.67
CA VAL A 172 -1.34 21.16 7.26
C VAL A 172 -2.14 21.91 6.20
N SER A 173 -3.38 21.48 5.99
CA SER A 173 -4.26 21.98 4.94
C SER A 173 -5.65 22.32 5.50
N ASN A 174 -6.54 22.71 4.63
CA ASN A 174 -7.90 23.12 4.95
C ASN A 174 -8.92 22.41 4.03
N MET A 175 -10.22 22.59 4.33
CA MET A 175 -11.30 21.95 3.56
C MET A 175 -11.30 22.37 2.08
N TYR A 176 -10.98 23.61 1.78
CA TYR A 176 -10.98 24.12 0.41
C TYR A 176 -9.92 23.41 -0.45
N ASP A 177 -8.68 23.33 0.06
CA ASP A 177 -7.59 22.68 -0.66
C ASP A 177 -7.80 21.17 -0.77
N ILE A 178 -8.31 20.51 0.29
CA ILE A 178 -8.59 19.07 0.27
C ILE A 178 -9.70 18.72 -0.74
N LEU A 179 -10.78 19.52 -0.79
CA LEU A 179 -11.83 19.34 -1.79
C LEU A 179 -11.33 19.66 -3.21
N GLY A 180 -10.49 20.71 -3.35
CA GLY A 180 -9.83 21.02 -4.60
C GLY A 180 -9.01 19.85 -5.13
N ALA A 181 -8.17 19.26 -4.29
CA ALA A 181 -7.40 18.09 -4.64
C ALA A 181 -8.27 16.88 -5.05
N MET A 182 -9.43 16.70 -4.41
CA MET A 182 -10.39 15.65 -4.82
C MET A 182 -11.05 15.94 -6.18
N GLN A 183 -11.21 17.21 -6.54
CA GLN A 183 -11.82 17.63 -7.83
C GLN A 183 -10.81 17.59 -8.99
N GLU A 184 -9.53 17.75 -8.71
CA GLU A 184 -8.46 17.73 -9.73
C GLU A 184 -8.17 16.34 -10.28
N VAL A 185 -8.46 15.28 -9.52
CA VAL A 185 -8.15 13.91 -9.90
C VAL A 185 -9.34 13.21 -10.55
N SER A 186 -9.03 12.23 -11.40
CA SER A 186 -10.04 11.43 -12.08
C SER A 186 -10.79 10.49 -11.13
N LYS A 187 -10.20 10.14 -9.97
CA LYS A 187 -10.74 9.16 -9.05
C LYS A 187 -10.32 9.45 -7.61
N VAL A 188 -11.25 9.31 -6.68
CA VAL A 188 -10.97 9.32 -5.23
C VAL A 188 -11.28 7.95 -4.65
N ILE A 189 -10.31 7.36 -3.98
CA ILE A 189 -10.45 6.11 -3.23
C ILE A 189 -10.58 6.48 -1.76
N LYS A 190 -11.71 6.18 -1.15
CA LYS A 190 -11.94 6.37 0.28
C LYS A 190 -11.65 5.06 1.02
N LEU A 191 -10.84 5.15 2.07
CA LEU A 191 -10.49 4.07 3.00
C LEU A 191 -10.97 4.40 4.42
#